data_f581e93b31cde5569e31460e989fbdf5
#
_entry.id   f581e93b31cde5569e31460e989fbdf5
#
_cell.length_a   1.000
_cell.length_b   1.000
_cell.length_c   1.000
_cell.angle_alpha   90.00
_cell.angle_beta   90.00
_cell.angle_gamma   90.00
#
_symmetry.space_group_name_H-M   'P 1'
#
loop_
_entity.id
_entity.type
_entity.pdbx_description
1 polymer ?
#
loop_
_entity_poly.entity_id
_entity_poly.type
_entity_poly.pdbx_seq_one_letter_code
_entity_poly.pdbx_strand_id
1 'polypeptide(L)'
;MRQLKYLAGYSERVTQQVGQLIDEDQLGSILLKKYPAAHDIRTDRLLYDFTMAIKNEFLRNSQPLSKVAFDGKISLVHQALGLHSFVSRVQGAKLKAKNEIRVASVFKLAPVEFLKMIVVHELAHLKERDHDKAFYRLCEHMEPAYHQLEFDMRLYLTHLDLGGSLYQDPERPGGAALNMV
;
A
#
# COMPACT_ATOMS: atom_id res chain seq x y z
N MET A 1 -5.22 -24.33 10.93
CA MET A 1 -5.48 -22.88 11.09
C MET A 1 -4.92 -22.16 9.87
N ARG A 2 -5.71 -21.34 9.17
CA ARG A 2 -5.28 -20.62 7.95
C ARG A 2 -4.24 -19.56 8.35
N GLN A 3 -3.07 -19.55 7.71
CA GLN A 3 -2.03 -18.58 8.04
C GLN A 3 -2.32 -17.25 7.34
N LEU A 4 -2.69 -16.22 8.12
CA LEU A 4 -2.96 -14.85 7.63
C LEU A 4 -1.64 -14.06 7.60
N LYS A 5 -0.86 -14.26 6.55
CA LYS A 5 0.52 -13.73 6.44
C LYS A 5 0.63 -12.21 6.58
N TYR A 6 -0.38 -11.45 6.13
CA TYR A 6 -0.38 -9.98 6.25
C TYR A 6 -0.74 -9.49 7.64
N LEU A 7 -1.26 -10.36 8.50
CA LEU A 7 -1.59 -10.07 9.89
C LEU A 7 -0.56 -10.63 10.88
N ALA A 8 0.61 -11.07 10.39
CA ALA A 8 1.72 -11.46 11.24
C ALA A 8 2.11 -10.28 12.15
N GLY A 9 2.17 -10.52 13.46
CA GLY A 9 2.46 -9.47 14.45
C GLY A 9 1.23 -8.85 15.11
N TYR A 10 0.02 -9.09 14.62
CA TYR A 10 -1.21 -8.73 15.34
C TYR A 10 -1.53 -9.78 16.42
N SER A 11 -2.30 -9.36 17.44
CA SER A 11 -2.70 -10.26 18.52
C SER A 11 -3.57 -11.41 18.00
N GLU A 12 -3.53 -12.55 18.71
CA GLU A 12 -4.34 -13.73 18.37
C GLU A 12 -5.83 -13.38 18.31
N ARG A 13 -6.30 -12.51 19.20
CA ARG A 13 -7.69 -12.02 19.20
C ARG A 13 -8.06 -11.35 17.86
N VAL A 14 -7.19 -10.49 17.34
CA VAL A 14 -7.43 -9.82 16.05
C VAL A 14 -7.43 -10.81 14.90
N THR A 15 -6.46 -11.73 14.86
CA THR A 15 -6.39 -12.74 13.81
C THR A 15 -7.56 -13.71 13.83
N GLN A 16 -8.07 -14.07 15.02
CA GLN A 16 -9.28 -14.88 15.17
C GLN A 16 -10.53 -14.15 14.67
N GLN A 17 -10.72 -12.87 15.04
CA GLN A 17 -11.84 -12.05 14.56
C GLN A 17 -11.83 -11.91 13.02
N VAL A 18 -10.66 -11.66 12.44
CA VAL A 18 -10.54 -11.59 10.97
C VAL A 18 -10.79 -12.97 10.35
N GLY A 19 -10.31 -14.05 10.97
CA GLY A 19 -10.59 -15.42 10.52
C GLY A 19 -12.09 -15.70 10.47
N GLN A 20 -12.84 -15.28 11.47
CA GLN A 20 -14.30 -15.41 11.51
C GLN A 20 -14.97 -14.65 10.35
N LEU A 21 -14.57 -13.39 10.10
CA LEU A 21 -15.10 -12.60 8.98
C LEU A 21 -14.81 -13.25 7.60
N ILE A 22 -13.69 -13.95 7.49
CA ILE A 22 -13.34 -14.71 6.28
C ILE A 22 -14.22 -15.93 6.13
N ASP A 23 -14.40 -16.70 7.22
CA ASP A 23 -15.21 -17.92 7.22
C ASP A 23 -16.70 -17.64 6.98
N GLU A 24 -17.18 -16.46 7.37
CA GLU A 24 -18.52 -15.94 7.12
C GLU A 24 -18.67 -15.21 5.78
N ASP A 25 -17.63 -15.14 4.94
CA ASP A 25 -17.57 -14.40 3.67
C ASP A 25 -17.94 -12.91 3.79
N GLN A 26 -17.64 -12.29 4.94
CA GLN A 26 -18.00 -10.90 5.24
C GLN A 26 -16.87 -9.90 4.99
N LEU A 27 -15.61 -10.34 4.93
CA LEU A 27 -14.45 -9.46 4.84
C LEU A 27 -14.52 -8.53 3.63
N GLY A 28 -14.84 -9.08 2.45
CA GLY A 28 -14.95 -8.29 1.21
C GLY A 28 -16.06 -7.25 1.27
N SER A 29 -17.24 -7.61 1.79
CA SER A 29 -18.37 -6.69 1.89
C SER A 29 -18.12 -5.55 2.89
N ILE A 30 -17.45 -5.82 4.00
CA ILE A 30 -17.05 -4.79 4.98
C ILE A 30 -16.05 -3.80 4.37
N LEU A 31 -15.04 -4.33 3.66
CA LEU A 31 -14.06 -3.49 2.98
C LEU A 31 -14.71 -2.63 1.89
N LEU A 32 -15.57 -3.22 1.05
CA LEU A 32 -16.26 -2.50 -0.02
C LEU A 32 -17.21 -1.42 0.52
N LYS A 33 -17.87 -1.67 1.65
CA LYS A 33 -18.72 -0.67 2.32
C LYS A 33 -17.89 0.53 2.80
N LYS A 34 -16.68 0.31 3.31
CA LYS A 34 -15.80 1.36 3.81
C LYS A 34 -15.05 2.07 2.68
N TYR A 35 -14.69 1.34 1.65
CA TYR A 35 -13.91 1.79 0.51
C TYR A 35 -14.65 1.42 -0.79
N PRO A 36 -15.65 2.19 -1.22
CA PRO A 36 -16.56 1.79 -2.29
C PRO A 36 -15.97 1.86 -3.69
N ALA A 37 -14.82 2.51 -3.87
CA ALA A 37 -14.23 2.70 -5.20
C ALA A 37 -12.70 2.61 -5.18
N ALA A 38 -12.14 2.08 -6.27
CA ALA A 38 -10.73 2.23 -6.58
C ALA A 38 -10.44 3.62 -7.16
N HIS A 39 -9.19 4.07 -7.02
CA HIS A 39 -8.72 5.33 -7.60
C HIS A 39 -8.36 5.18 -9.09
N ASP A 40 -8.14 6.34 -9.77
CA ASP A 40 -7.75 6.38 -11.19
C ASP A 40 -6.25 6.63 -11.42
N ILE A 41 -5.42 6.61 -10.36
CA ILE A 41 -3.98 6.79 -10.44
C ILE A 41 -3.34 5.46 -10.85
N ARG A 42 -3.22 5.19 -12.17
CA ARG A 42 -2.80 3.88 -12.70
C ARG A 42 -1.48 3.92 -13.46
N THR A 43 -0.97 5.10 -13.76
CA THR A 43 0.29 5.29 -14.48
C THR A 43 1.38 5.85 -13.55
N ASP A 44 2.64 5.60 -13.90
CA ASP A 44 3.79 6.11 -13.16
C ASP A 44 3.78 7.65 -13.10
N ARG A 45 3.31 8.32 -14.15
CA ARG A 45 3.19 9.78 -14.18
C ARG A 45 2.17 10.28 -13.15
N LEU A 46 0.96 9.73 -13.14
CA LEU A 46 -0.07 10.11 -12.17
C LEU A 46 0.38 9.80 -10.74
N LEU A 47 1.06 8.68 -10.53
CA LEU A 47 1.62 8.32 -9.23
C LEU A 47 2.72 9.31 -8.80
N TYR A 48 3.59 9.74 -9.74
CA TYR A 48 4.60 10.75 -9.47
C TYR A 48 3.96 12.08 -9.07
N ASP A 49 2.99 12.56 -9.85
CA ASP A 49 2.30 13.83 -9.58
C ASP A 49 1.57 13.78 -8.22
N PHE A 50 0.90 12.68 -7.90
CA PHE A 50 0.26 12.45 -6.61
C PHE A 50 1.26 12.45 -5.44
N THR A 51 2.38 11.73 -5.60
CA THR A 51 3.45 11.67 -4.60
C THR A 51 4.09 13.04 -4.38
N MET A 52 4.34 13.79 -5.47
CA MET A 52 4.93 15.12 -5.40
C MET A 52 4.01 16.14 -4.74
N ALA A 53 2.70 16.02 -4.91
CA ALA A 53 1.73 16.87 -4.20
C ALA A 53 1.88 16.71 -2.68
N ILE A 54 1.87 15.47 -2.18
CA ILE A 54 2.05 15.17 -0.74
C ILE A 54 3.44 15.63 -0.26
N LYS A 55 4.50 15.31 -1.03
CA LYS A 55 5.85 15.70 -0.68
C LYS A 55 6.00 17.22 -0.56
N ASN A 56 5.43 17.98 -1.49
CA ASN A 56 5.54 19.43 -1.50
C ASN A 56 4.72 20.08 -0.38
N GLU A 57 3.67 19.44 0.08
CA GLU A 57 2.87 19.89 1.22
C GLU A 57 3.64 19.70 2.54
N PHE A 58 4.15 18.50 2.79
CA PHE A 58 4.67 18.11 4.12
C PHE A 58 6.19 18.05 4.21
N LEU A 59 6.89 17.77 3.10
CA LEU A 59 8.33 17.47 3.06
C LEU A 59 9.09 18.34 2.05
N ARG A 60 8.71 19.61 1.93
CA ARG A 60 9.23 20.55 0.91
C ARG A 60 10.77 20.63 0.89
N ASN A 61 11.41 20.58 2.05
CA ASN A 61 12.86 20.67 2.20
C ASN A 61 13.57 19.32 2.20
N SER A 62 12.87 18.20 1.93
CA SER A 62 13.50 16.89 1.83
C SER A 62 14.22 16.71 0.49
N GLN A 63 15.05 15.67 0.39
CA GLN A 63 15.78 15.36 -0.83
C GLN A 63 14.84 15.17 -2.03
N PRO A 64 15.28 15.56 -3.24
CA PRO A 64 14.47 15.40 -4.45
C PRO A 64 14.25 13.92 -4.78
N LEU A 65 13.05 13.61 -5.27
CA LEU A 65 12.75 12.30 -5.85
C LEU A 65 13.12 12.31 -7.33
N SER A 66 13.85 11.27 -7.75
CA SER A 66 14.22 11.10 -9.15
C SER A 66 13.20 10.27 -9.93
N LYS A 67 12.47 9.39 -9.25
CA LYS A 67 11.49 8.50 -9.86
C LYS A 67 10.46 8.04 -8.84
N VAL A 68 9.22 7.93 -9.29
CA VAL A 68 8.14 7.20 -8.59
C VAL A 68 7.45 6.32 -9.63
N ALA A 69 7.30 5.03 -9.33
CA ALA A 69 6.75 4.09 -10.31
C ALA A 69 6.04 2.93 -9.63
N PHE A 70 5.05 2.37 -10.32
CA PHE A 70 4.51 1.07 -9.96
C PHE A 70 5.49 -0.04 -10.36
N ASP A 71 5.61 -1.07 -9.51
CA ASP A 71 6.51 -2.21 -9.75
C ASP A 71 5.77 -3.53 -9.44
N GLY A 72 5.60 -4.35 -10.48
CA GLY A 72 4.96 -5.67 -10.34
C GLY A 72 5.84 -6.75 -9.69
N LYS A 73 7.12 -6.45 -9.45
CA LYS A 73 8.06 -7.40 -8.85
C LYS A 73 8.20 -7.23 -7.33
N ILE A 74 7.61 -6.20 -6.76
CA ILE A 74 7.67 -5.99 -5.30
C ILE A 74 6.87 -7.07 -4.60
N SER A 75 7.50 -7.74 -3.65
CA SER A 75 6.80 -8.65 -2.75
C SER A 75 5.86 -7.87 -1.83
N LEU A 76 4.56 -8.12 -1.99
CA LEU A 76 3.53 -7.50 -1.15
C LEU A 76 3.70 -7.81 0.34
N VAL A 77 4.18 -9.01 0.66
CA VAL A 77 4.46 -9.40 2.05
C VAL A 77 5.56 -8.51 2.63
N HIS A 78 6.62 -8.27 1.88
CA HIS A 78 7.72 -7.41 2.34
C HIS A 78 7.25 -5.96 2.48
N GLN A 79 6.52 -5.42 1.53
CA GLN A 79 6.02 -4.04 1.59
C GLN A 79 4.99 -3.87 2.73
N ALA A 80 4.05 -4.80 2.90
CA ALA A 80 3.06 -4.77 3.97
C ALA A 80 3.65 -4.98 5.37
N LEU A 81 4.80 -5.67 5.48
CA LEU A 81 5.50 -5.90 6.75
C LEU A 81 6.58 -4.85 7.04
N GLY A 82 6.71 -3.81 6.21
CA GLY A 82 7.70 -2.76 6.42
C GLY A 82 9.13 -3.18 6.08
N LEU A 83 9.32 -4.20 5.26
CA LEU A 83 10.63 -4.61 4.78
C LEU A 83 10.95 -3.87 3.48
N HIS A 84 11.63 -2.73 3.59
CA HIS A 84 11.98 -1.89 2.45
C HIS A 84 13.28 -2.32 1.79
N SER A 85 13.30 -2.26 0.47
CA SER A 85 14.53 -2.26 -0.29
C SER A 85 14.80 -0.85 -0.84
N PHE A 86 15.63 -0.07 -0.14
CA PHE A 86 16.27 1.08 -0.75
C PHE A 86 17.19 0.59 -1.87
N VAL A 87 16.82 0.83 -3.11
CA VAL A 87 17.74 0.56 -4.23
C VAL A 87 18.69 1.75 -4.35
N SER A 88 19.73 1.76 -3.53
CA SER A 88 20.92 2.57 -3.79
C SER A 88 21.67 1.97 -4.96
N ARG A 89 21.46 2.48 -6.17
CA ARG A 89 22.33 2.14 -7.30
C ARG A 89 23.57 3.02 -7.27
N VAL A 90 24.71 2.41 -6.97
CA VAL A 90 26.02 3.01 -7.20
C VAL A 90 26.31 2.95 -8.70
N GLN A 91 26.35 4.10 -9.37
CA GLN A 91 26.80 4.23 -10.76
C GLN A 91 27.96 5.24 -10.82
N GLY A 92 29.19 4.73 -10.88
CA GLY A 92 30.39 5.52 -11.09
C GLY A 92 30.88 6.31 -9.87
N ALA A 93 32.02 6.99 -9.98
CA ALA A 93 32.73 7.70 -8.91
C ALA A 93 32.02 8.95 -8.32
N LYS A 94 30.79 9.25 -8.71
CA LYS A 94 29.95 10.30 -8.09
C LYS A 94 28.67 9.66 -7.55
N LEU A 95 28.67 9.37 -6.25
CA LEU A 95 27.51 8.97 -5.46
C LEU A 95 26.45 10.08 -5.48
N LYS A 96 25.55 10.10 -6.46
CA LYS A 96 24.25 10.75 -6.34
C LYS A 96 23.29 9.64 -5.94
N ALA A 97 22.97 9.56 -4.66
CA ALA A 97 21.86 8.74 -4.19
C ALA A 97 20.60 9.20 -4.91
N LYS A 98 20.11 8.40 -5.85
CA LYS A 98 18.82 8.66 -6.51
C LYS A 98 17.74 8.11 -5.59
N ASN A 99 16.97 8.99 -4.98
CA ASN A 99 15.80 8.58 -4.21
C ASN A 99 14.70 8.17 -5.18
N GLU A 100 14.39 6.90 -5.22
CA GLU A 100 13.31 6.33 -6.01
C GLU A 100 12.27 5.72 -5.07
N ILE A 101 10.99 5.98 -5.33
CA ILE A 101 9.87 5.33 -4.66
C ILE A 101 9.27 4.31 -5.62
N ARG A 102 9.03 3.10 -5.13
CA ARG A 102 8.36 2.04 -5.86
C ARG A 102 7.16 1.54 -5.08
N VAL A 103 6.01 1.52 -5.73
CA VAL A 103 4.74 1.05 -5.17
C VAL A 103 4.33 -0.23 -5.88
N ALA A 104 3.92 -1.24 -5.14
CA ALA A 104 3.48 -2.51 -5.73
C ALA A 104 2.29 -2.30 -6.67
N SER A 105 2.32 -2.95 -7.83
CA SER A 105 1.31 -2.78 -8.88
C SER A 105 -0.12 -3.16 -8.45
N VAL A 106 -0.28 -3.95 -7.40
CA VAL A 106 -1.61 -4.27 -6.81
C VAL A 106 -2.35 -3.00 -6.38
N PHE A 107 -1.62 -1.96 -5.97
CA PHE A 107 -2.23 -0.69 -5.55
C PHE A 107 -2.80 0.15 -6.70
N LYS A 108 -2.61 -0.23 -7.96
CA LYS A 108 -3.30 0.41 -9.10
C LYS A 108 -4.83 0.29 -9.03
N LEU A 109 -5.32 -0.79 -8.41
CA LEU A 109 -6.75 -1.08 -8.23
C LEU A 109 -7.19 -1.00 -6.76
N ALA A 110 -6.46 -0.28 -5.95
CA ALA A 110 -6.78 -0.08 -4.54
C ALA A 110 -7.60 1.20 -4.32
N PRO A 111 -8.22 1.39 -3.14
CA PRO A 111 -8.71 2.68 -2.69
C PRO A 111 -7.60 3.73 -2.64
N VAL A 112 -7.94 4.99 -2.90
CA VAL A 112 -6.95 6.09 -2.84
C VAL A 112 -6.32 6.22 -1.45
N GLU A 113 -7.05 5.89 -0.42
CA GLU A 113 -6.60 5.91 0.97
C GLU A 113 -5.42 4.96 1.19
N PHE A 114 -5.47 3.76 0.59
CA PHE A 114 -4.38 2.80 0.69
C PHE A 114 -3.17 3.23 -0.13
N LEU A 115 -3.40 3.77 -1.33
CA LEU A 115 -2.32 4.35 -2.11
C LEU A 115 -1.65 5.51 -1.36
N LYS A 116 -2.44 6.40 -0.76
CA LYS A 116 -1.92 7.53 0.04
C LYS A 116 -1.10 7.02 1.22
N MET A 117 -1.61 6.03 1.95
CA MET A 117 -0.91 5.45 3.10
C MET A 117 0.46 4.89 2.70
N ILE A 118 0.54 4.11 1.61
CA ILE A 118 1.82 3.57 1.11
C ILE A 118 2.76 4.70 0.66
N VAL A 119 2.26 5.69 -0.07
CA VAL A 119 3.06 6.84 -0.51
C VAL A 119 3.59 7.64 0.68
N VAL A 120 2.78 7.88 1.70
CA VAL A 120 3.17 8.53 2.96
C VAL A 120 4.27 7.75 3.65
N HIS A 121 4.14 6.43 3.74
CA HIS A 121 5.14 5.54 4.30
C HIS A 121 6.50 5.68 3.59
N GLU A 122 6.49 5.59 2.26
CA GLU A 122 7.70 5.74 1.45
C GLU A 122 8.32 7.16 1.53
N LEU A 123 7.47 8.18 1.61
CA LEU A 123 7.94 9.56 1.80
C LEU A 123 8.55 9.78 3.19
N ALA A 124 8.05 9.14 4.23
CA ALA A 124 8.61 9.24 5.57
C ALA A 124 10.06 8.74 5.60
N HIS A 125 10.40 7.73 4.80
CA HIS A 125 11.76 7.22 4.65
C HIS A 125 12.76 8.22 4.03
N LEU A 126 12.32 9.32 3.47
CA LEU A 126 13.22 10.40 3.05
C LEU A 126 13.89 11.10 4.25
N LYS A 127 13.32 10.97 5.44
CA LYS A 127 13.84 11.57 6.69
C LYS A 127 14.20 10.52 7.75
N GLU A 128 13.35 9.50 7.89
CA GLU A 128 13.44 8.49 8.95
C GLU A 128 13.67 7.12 8.32
N ARG A 129 14.83 6.51 8.58
CA ARG A 129 15.16 5.20 7.97
C ARG A 129 14.46 4.04 8.66
N ASP A 130 14.41 4.10 9.98
CA ASP A 130 13.90 3.02 10.82
C ASP A 130 12.43 3.29 11.19
N HIS A 131 11.64 2.23 11.32
CA HIS A 131 10.23 2.31 11.72
C HIS A 131 10.10 2.54 13.25
N ASP A 132 10.71 3.61 13.71
CA ASP A 132 10.66 4.03 15.10
C ASP A 132 9.54 5.05 15.38
N LYS A 133 9.51 5.59 16.57
CA LYS A 133 8.51 6.59 16.98
C LYS A 133 8.56 7.87 16.13
N ALA A 134 9.73 8.28 15.64
CA ALA A 134 9.87 9.48 14.81
C ALA A 134 9.25 9.23 13.42
N PHE A 135 9.51 8.05 12.85
CA PHE A 135 8.91 7.61 11.59
C PHE A 135 7.37 7.62 11.66
N TYR A 136 6.78 6.96 12.64
CA TYR A 136 5.32 6.88 12.74
C TYR A 136 4.68 8.24 13.03
N ARG A 137 5.30 9.11 13.83
CA ARG A 137 4.84 10.49 14.01
C ARG A 137 4.83 11.27 12.69
N LEU A 138 5.83 11.05 11.84
CA LEU A 138 5.89 11.70 10.54
C LEU A 138 4.80 11.15 9.61
N CYS A 139 4.55 9.84 9.61
CA CYS A 139 3.44 9.24 8.88
C CYS A 139 2.08 9.81 9.33
N GLU A 140 1.81 9.85 10.63
CA GLU A 140 0.58 10.40 11.21
C GLU A 140 0.41 11.90 10.94
N HIS A 141 1.52 12.66 10.84
CA HIS A 141 1.48 14.06 10.46
C HIS A 141 1.01 14.25 9.01
N MET A 142 1.44 13.37 8.09
CA MET A 142 1.04 13.40 6.68
C MET A 142 -0.33 12.76 6.43
N GLU A 143 -0.70 11.75 7.24
CA GLU A 143 -1.97 11.02 7.18
C GLU A 143 -2.42 10.64 8.60
N PRO A 144 -3.32 11.43 9.21
CA PRO A 144 -3.76 11.18 10.60
C PRO A 144 -4.39 9.80 10.85
N ALA A 145 -4.97 9.18 9.81
CA ALA A 145 -5.54 7.84 9.90
C ALA A 145 -4.53 6.72 9.57
N TYR A 146 -3.23 7.02 9.48
CA TYR A 146 -2.19 6.13 8.98
C TYR A 146 -2.28 4.70 9.54
N HIS A 147 -2.34 4.53 10.86
CA HIS A 147 -2.37 3.19 11.48
C HIS A 147 -3.64 2.40 11.15
N GLN A 148 -4.79 3.09 11.08
CA GLN A 148 -6.04 2.44 10.69
C GLN A 148 -6.01 2.04 9.22
N LEU A 149 -5.49 2.89 8.35
CA LEU A 149 -5.34 2.61 6.93
C LEU A 149 -4.33 1.47 6.68
N GLU A 150 -3.25 1.40 7.46
CA GLU A 150 -2.30 0.30 7.41
C GLU A 150 -2.97 -1.03 7.75
N PHE A 151 -3.78 -1.07 8.81
CA PHE A 151 -4.53 -2.26 9.20
C PHE A 151 -5.54 -2.66 8.11
N ASP A 152 -6.36 -1.73 7.64
CA ASP A 152 -7.37 -1.99 6.62
C ASP A 152 -6.73 -2.43 5.28
N MET A 153 -5.60 -1.85 4.91
CA MET A 153 -4.82 -2.28 3.76
C MET A 153 -4.34 -3.74 3.90
N ARG A 154 -3.93 -4.16 5.09
CA ARG A 154 -3.55 -5.56 5.35
C ARG A 154 -4.75 -6.50 5.25
N LEU A 155 -5.94 -6.07 5.67
CA LEU A 155 -7.19 -6.81 5.46
C LEU A 155 -7.51 -6.93 3.96
N TYR A 156 -7.35 -5.84 3.20
CA TYR A 156 -7.52 -5.83 1.75
C TYR A 156 -6.56 -6.81 1.05
N LEU A 157 -5.27 -6.77 1.39
CA LEU A 157 -4.28 -7.71 0.84
C LEU A 157 -4.59 -9.15 1.23
N THR A 158 -5.10 -9.39 2.44
CA THR A 158 -5.56 -10.71 2.88
C THR A 158 -6.72 -11.19 2.03
N HIS A 159 -7.72 -10.33 1.77
CA HIS A 159 -8.86 -10.66 0.91
C HIS A 159 -8.42 -11.02 -0.51
N LEU A 160 -7.50 -10.25 -1.11
CA LEU A 160 -6.93 -10.55 -2.43
C LEU A 160 -6.15 -11.88 -2.46
N ASP A 161 -5.37 -12.16 -1.42
CA ASP A 161 -4.59 -13.39 -1.31
C ASP A 161 -5.45 -14.66 -1.21
N LEU A 162 -6.67 -14.51 -0.72
CA LEU A 162 -7.67 -15.56 -0.66
C LEU A 162 -8.47 -15.73 -1.97
N GLY A 163 -8.10 -15.02 -3.03
CA GLY A 163 -8.76 -15.06 -4.32
C GLY A 163 -9.94 -14.09 -4.46
N GLY A 164 -10.18 -13.23 -3.44
CA GLY A 164 -11.19 -12.18 -3.53
C GLY A 164 -10.81 -11.05 -4.48
N SER A 165 -11.80 -10.28 -4.89
CA SER A 165 -11.62 -9.04 -5.65
C SER A 165 -12.68 -8.04 -5.21
N LEU A 166 -12.28 -6.79 -4.97
CA LEU A 166 -13.23 -5.73 -4.60
C LEU A 166 -13.59 -4.84 -5.79
N TYR A 167 -12.67 -4.66 -6.73
CA TYR A 167 -12.84 -3.74 -7.84
C TYR A 167 -12.59 -4.43 -9.16
N GLN A 168 -13.35 -4.04 -10.18
CA GLN A 168 -13.14 -4.52 -11.53
C GLN A 168 -11.95 -3.79 -12.18
N ASP A 169 -11.11 -4.54 -12.87
CA ASP A 169 -10.04 -3.97 -13.68
C ASP A 169 -10.63 -3.56 -15.04
N PRO A 170 -10.72 -2.25 -15.33
CA PRO A 170 -11.28 -1.79 -16.61
C PRO A 170 -10.38 -2.15 -17.81
N GLU A 171 -9.12 -2.51 -17.58
CA GLU A 171 -8.20 -2.98 -18.64
C GLU A 171 -8.32 -4.49 -18.88
N ARG A 172 -9.11 -5.21 -18.08
CA ARG A 172 -9.48 -6.62 -18.27
C ARG A 172 -10.99 -6.76 -18.47
N PRO A 173 -11.54 -6.43 -19.66
CA PRO A 173 -12.94 -6.72 -19.94
C PRO A 173 -13.15 -8.23 -19.99
N GLY A 174 -13.90 -8.78 -19.05
CA GLY A 174 -14.39 -10.16 -19.15
C GLY A 174 -14.00 -11.12 -18.05
N GLY A 175 -14.21 -10.76 -16.78
CA GLY A 175 -14.54 -11.72 -15.73
C GLY A 175 -16.06 -11.81 -15.64
N ALA A 176 -16.72 -12.50 -16.57
CA ALA A 176 -18.15 -12.74 -16.51
C ALA A 176 -18.47 -13.40 -15.16
N ALA A 177 -19.34 -12.74 -14.38
CA ALA A 177 -20.04 -13.38 -13.29
C ALA A 177 -20.70 -14.65 -13.85
N LEU A 178 -20.21 -15.82 -13.44
CA LEU A 178 -20.97 -17.04 -13.55
C LEU A 178 -22.17 -16.91 -12.60
N ASN A 179 -23.23 -16.28 -13.11
CA ASN A 179 -24.56 -16.48 -12.58
C ASN A 179 -24.93 -17.93 -12.85
N MET A 180 -24.74 -18.77 -11.86
CA MET A 180 -25.43 -20.06 -11.81
C MET A 180 -26.84 -19.81 -11.28
N VAL A 181 -27.79 -20.08 -12.14
CA VAL A 181 -29.22 -20.29 -11.89
C VAL A 181 -29.43 -21.35 -10.83
#